data_807c245edb50d995aa145c07d4f0dcb7
#
_entry.id   807c245edb50d995aa145c07d4f0dcb7
#
_cell.length_a   1.000
_cell.length_b   1.000
_cell.length_c   1.000
_cell.angle_alpha   90.00
_cell.angle_beta   90.00
_cell.angle_gamma   90.00
#
_symmetry.space_group_name_H-M   'P 1'
#
loop_
_entity.id
_entity.type
_entity.pdbx_description
1 polymer ?
#
loop_
_entity_poly.entity_id
_entity_poly.type
_entity_poly.pdbx_seq_one_letter_code
_entity_poly.pdbx_strand_id
1 'polypeptide(L)'
;PLSQESEGGTQEFLLKLRNSELKDEALIDEFYEKVMADYLYPENYYIILIHGAYDVPGRASDNLDMDDASDYVYEFILCSICPVKLDKPGLCYNVSHNTIENRVQDWVVGAPENGFLFPAFTDRNTDIHNLLYFTKNAEMDQPDFLDHFLGCQAPLSAKSQKETFQSIIEETLDSACDFSTVMTIQENLNTMIEERKDDPEPVVLDKHEVKRLLASSGVPNEQLD
;
A
#
# COMPACT_ATOMS: atom_id res chain seq x y z
N PRO A 1 18.93 8.15 0.09
CA PRO A 1 19.51 8.32 -1.25
C PRO A 1 18.84 7.34 -2.20
N LEU A 2 18.50 7.81 -3.40
CA LEU A 2 18.00 6.95 -4.47
C LEU A 2 19.09 5.94 -4.86
N SER A 3 18.67 4.73 -5.25
CA SER A 3 19.60 3.77 -5.86
C SER A 3 20.05 4.27 -7.24
N GLN A 4 21.18 3.79 -7.74
CA GLN A 4 21.65 4.13 -9.10
C GLN A 4 20.64 3.75 -10.19
N GLU A 5 19.83 2.71 -9.95
CA GLU A 5 18.78 2.26 -10.87
C GLU A 5 17.60 3.24 -10.95
N SER A 6 17.44 4.11 -9.96
CA SER A 6 16.38 5.13 -9.91
C SER A 6 16.77 6.47 -10.54
N GLU A 7 18.03 6.65 -10.94
CA GLU A 7 18.52 7.86 -11.60
C GLU A 7 17.88 8.02 -12.98
N GLY A 8 17.32 9.20 -13.24
CA GLY A 8 16.62 9.52 -14.50
C GLY A 8 15.21 8.95 -14.61
N GLY A 9 14.76 8.16 -13.62
CA GLY A 9 13.45 7.55 -13.60
C GLY A 9 12.39 8.36 -12.85
N THR A 10 11.19 7.77 -12.73
CA THR A 10 10.04 8.41 -12.08
C THR A 10 10.27 8.67 -10.59
N GLN A 11 11.04 7.83 -9.91
CA GLN A 11 11.36 8.07 -8.49
C GLN A 11 12.22 9.32 -8.29
N GLU A 12 13.16 9.61 -9.21
CA GLU A 12 13.89 10.88 -9.17
C GLU A 12 12.98 12.07 -9.43
N PHE A 13 12.05 11.93 -10.37
CA PHE A 13 11.02 12.93 -10.64
C PHE A 13 10.15 13.20 -9.39
N LEU A 14 9.64 12.15 -8.75
CA LEU A 14 8.86 12.27 -7.50
C LEU A 14 9.67 12.91 -6.37
N LEU A 15 10.98 12.66 -6.30
CA LEU A 15 11.85 13.30 -5.34
C LEU A 15 12.00 14.80 -5.62
N LYS A 16 12.14 15.20 -6.89
CA LYS A 16 12.17 16.62 -7.30
C LYS A 16 10.86 17.32 -6.96
N LEU A 17 9.73 16.66 -7.26
CA LEU A 17 8.40 17.18 -6.97
C LEU A 17 8.20 17.38 -5.46
N ARG A 18 8.59 16.39 -4.63
CA ARG A 18 8.56 16.52 -3.16
C ARG A 18 9.42 17.70 -2.68
N ASN A 19 10.66 17.80 -3.17
CA ASN A 19 11.60 18.83 -2.75
C ASN A 19 11.16 20.24 -3.18
N SER A 20 10.31 20.37 -4.21
CA SER A 20 9.70 21.64 -4.60
C SER A 20 8.59 22.10 -3.65
N GLU A 21 8.19 21.26 -2.69
CA GLU A 21 7.06 21.49 -1.78
C GLU A 21 5.75 21.84 -2.53
N LEU A 22 5.59 21.30 -3.75
CA LEU A 22 4.51 21.62 -4.69
C LEU A 22 4.42 23.12 -5.04
N LYS A 23 5.54 23.83 -5.09
CA LYS A 23 5.61 25.24 -5.48
C LYS A 23 6.01 25.44 -6.94
N ASP A 24 6.47 24.40 -7.62
CA ASP A 24 6.85 24.40 -9.04
C ASP A 24 5.69 23.90 -9.90
N GLU A 25 4.99 24.84 -10.55
CA GLU A 25 3.82 24.53 -11.38
C GLU A 25 4.18 23.60 -12.55
N ALA A 26 5.37 23.72 -13.15
CA ALA A 26 5.78 22.88 -14.25
C ALA A 26 5.96 21.42 -13.83
N LEU A 27 6.50 21.18 -12.62
CA LEU A 27 6.60 19.83 -12.07
C LEU A 27 5.21 19.25 -11.72
N ILE A 28 4.29 20.09 -11.27
CA ILE A 28 2.91 19.66 -10.97
C ILE A 28 2.18 19.28 -12.26
N ASP A 29 2.29 20.07 -13.31
CA ASP A 29 1.68 19.78 -14.60
C ASP A 29 2.27 18.50 -15.20
N GLU A 30 3.59 18.32 -15.17
CA GLU A 30 4.26 17.08 -15.60
C GLU A 30 3.77 15.87 -14.80
N PHE A 31 3.56 16.04 -13.50
CA PHE A 31 3.02 14.99 -12.63
C PHE A 31 1.63 14.54 -13.10
N TYR A 32 0.72 15.47 -13.36
CA TYR A 32 -0.62 15.13 -13.83
C TYR A 32 -0.60 14.47 -15.21
N GLU A 33 0.25 14.94 -16.12
CA GLU A 33 0.41 14.32 -17.44
C GLU A 33 0.88 12.86 -17.32
N LYS A 34 1.88 12.59 -16.47
CA LYS A 34 2.38 11.24 -16.22
C LYS A 34 1.31 10.34 -15.60
N VAL A 35 0.58 10.83 -14.60
CA VAL A 35 -0.51 10.05 -13.98
C VAL A 35 -1.57 9.72 -15.04
N MET A 36 -2.00 10.69 -15.85
CA MET A 36 -3.00 10.47 -16.88
C MET A 36 -2.54 9.50 -17.97
N ALA A 37 -1.25 9.41 -18.22
CA ALA A 37 -0.69 8.48 -19.22
C ALA A 37 -0.71 7.01 -18.72
N ASP A 38 -0.40 6.80 -17.45
CA ASP A 38 -0.19 5.46 -16.89
C ASP A 38 -1.38 4.93 -16.08
N TYR A 39 -2.25 5.82 -15.60
CA TYR A 39 -3.44 5.43 -14.83
C TYR A 39 -4.67 5.31 -15.74
N LEU A 40 -4.99 4.09 -16.11
CA LEU A 40 -6.13 3.79 -16.99
C LEU A 40 -7.39 3.58 -16.15
N TYR A 41 -8.28 4.58 -16.15
CA TYR A 41 -9.55 4.52 -15.46
C TYR A 41 -10.70 4.87 -16.42
N PRO A 42 -11.77 4.07 -16.47
CA PRO A 42 -12.83 4.23 -17.46
C PRO A 42 -13.76 5.43 -17.22
N GLU A 43 -13.75 5.98 -16.02
CA GLU A 43 -14.61 7.09 -15.61
C GLU A 43 -13.79 8.35 -15.28
N ASN A 44 -14.46 9.46 -15.02
CA ASN A 44 -13.79 10.67 -14.55
C ASN A 44 -13.24 10.48 -13.13
N TYR A 45 -12.05 11.00 -12.89
CA TYR A 45 -11.43 11.00 -11.57
C TYR A 45 -10.79 12.34 -11.25
N TYR A 46 -10.58 12.57 -9.98
CA TYR A 46 -9.91 13.74 -9.43
C TYR A 46 -8.65 13.33 -8.69
N ILE A 47 -7.53 13.99 -8.98
CA ILE A 47 -6.25 13.73 -8.34
C ILE A 47 -6.03 14.78 -7.26
N ILE A 48 -5.78 14.34 -6.04
CA ILE A 48 -5.38 15.19 -4.93
C ILE A 48 -3.92 14.89 -4.64
N LEU A 49 -3.08 15.92 -4.71
CA LEU A 49 -1.66 15.85 -4.38
C LEU A 49 -1.38 16.72 -3.17
N ILE A 50 -0.79 16.16 -2.15
CA ILE A 50 -0.50 16.81 -0.88
C ILE A 50 0.98 16.68 -0.58
N HIS A 51 1.66 17.77 -0.26
CA HIS A 51 2.96 17.77 0.40
C HIS A 51 2.76 17.89 1.91
N GLY A 52 3.49 17.11 2.66
CA GLY A 52 3.48 17.15 4.11
C GLY A 52 4.87 16.93 4.68
N ALA A 53 5.08 17.45 5.87
CA ALA A 53 6.30 17.23 6.64
C ALA A 53 5.93 17.06 8.12
N TYR A 54 6.63 16.18 8.82
CA TYR A 54 6.54 16.08 10.26
C TYR A 54 7.88 15.70 10.88
N ASP A 55 8.06 16.16 12.10
CA ASP A 55 9.25 15.83 12.88
C ASP A 55 9.16 14.38 13.38
N VAL A 56 10.24 13.64 13.18
CA VAL A 56 10.34 12.27 13.70
C VAL A 56 10.97 12.35 15.09
N PRO A 57 10.24 11.96 16.16
CA PRO A 57 10.78 11.99 17.51
C PRO A 57 12.06 11.17 17.61
N GLY A 58 13.08 11.75 18.25
CA GLY A 58 14.30 11.04 18.59
C GLY A 58 14.01 9.99 19.67
N ARG A 59 14.75 8.86 19.63
CA ARG A 59 14.69 7.85 20.68
C ARG A 59 15.88 8.00 21.62
N ALA A 60 15.59 8.06 22.90
CA ALA A 60 16.63 8.00 23.92
C ALA A 60 17.25 6.59 24.01
N SER A 61 18.41 6.49 24.63
CA SER A 61 19.13 5.20 24.79
C SER A 61 18.37 4.14 25.60
N ASP A 62 17.29 4.54 26.27
CA ASP A 62 16.36 3.69 27.01
C ASP A 62 15.08 3.32 26.23
N ASN A 63 15.06 3.61 24.91
CA ASN A 63 13.93 3.41 24.00
C ASN A 63 12.67 4.26 24.31
N LEU A 64 12.78 5.27 25.14
CA LEU A 64 11.70 6.24 25.33
C LEU A 64 11.74 7.30 24.24
N ASP A 65 10.57 7.63 23.71
CA ASP A 65 10.44 8.72 22.73
C ASP A 65 10.71 10.06 23.42
N MET A 66 11.54 10.88 22.78
CA MET A 66 11.86 12.22 23.28
C MET A 66 11.01 13.25 22.53
N ASP A 67 10.00 13.77 23.20
CA ASP A 67 9.05 14.73 22.59
C ASP A 67 9.73 16.06 22.16
N ASP A 68 10.86 16.41 22.77
CA ASP A 68 11.56 17.67 22.52
C ASP A 68 12.77 17.57 21.56
N ALA A 69 13.06 16.40 21.03
CA ALA A 69 14.19 16.19 20.12
C ALA A 69 13.77 15.42 18.88
N SER A 70 13.81 16.09 17.74
CA SER A 70 13.61 15.45 16.43
C SER A 70 14.94 14.95 15.89
N ASP A 71 15.04 13.67 15.51
CA ASP A 71 16.21 13.15 14.82
C ASP A 71 16.27 13.66 13.37
N TYR A 72 15.13 13.77 12.72
CA TYR A 72 15.02 14.31 11.36
C TYR A 72 13.56 14.67 11.01
N VAL A 73 13.41 15.49 9.98
CA VAL A 73 12.11 15.82 9.38
C VAL A 73 11.80 14.83 8.27
N TYR A 74 10.65 14.18 8.36
CA TYR A 74 10.13 13.34 7.29
C TYR A 74 9.22 14.14 6.37
N GLU A 75 9.68 14.38 5.16
CA GLU A 75 8.91 15.03 4.11
C GLU A 75 8.36 14.00 3.14
N PHE A 76 7.11 14.18 2.73
CA PHE A 76 6.43 13.26 1.83
C PHE A 76 5.47 13.96 0.89
N ILE A 77 5.13 13.28 -0.20
CA ILE A 77 3.96 13.57 -1.03
C ILE A 77 2.97 12.43 -0.90
N LEU A 78 1.71 12.79 -0.79
CA LEU A 78 0.57 11.87 -0.81
C LEU A 78 -0.26 12.18 -2.03
N CYS A 79 -0.45 11.19 -2.89
CA CYS A 79 -1.38 11.24 -4.01
C CYS A 79 -2.61 10.42 -3.69
N SER A 80 -3.79 10.99 -3.92
CA SER A 80 -5.07 10.28 -3.80
C SER A 80 -5.84 10.44 -5.10
N ILE A 81 -6.28 9.32 -5.68
CA ILE A 81 -7.09 9.28 -6.89
C ILE A 81 -8.51 8.94 -6.49
N CYS A 82 -9.42 9.88 -6.74
CA CYS A 82 -10.80 9.85 -6.27
C CYS A 82 -11.75 9.75 -7.47
N PRO A 83 -12.74 8.83 -7.46
CA PRO A 83 -13.75 8.79 -8.49
C PRO A 83 -14.63 10.05 -8.42
N VAL A 84 -15.08 10.52 -9.57
CA VAL A 84 -15.97 11.66 -9.68
C VAL A 84 -17.31 11.19 -10.23
N LYS A 85 -18.37 11.43 -9.50
CA LYS A 85 -19.73 11.00 -9.85
C LYS A 85 -20.68 12.18 -9.88
N LEU A 86 -21.67 12.13 -10.79
CA LEU A 86 -22.80 13.04 -10.75
C LEU A 86 -23.67 12.72 -9.53
N ASP A 87 -23.88 13.70 -8.68
CA ASP A 87 -24.76 13.56 -7.54
C ASP A 87 -26.23 13.66 -7.97
N LYS A 88 -27.12 13.13 -7.12
CA LYS A 88 -28.55 13.19 -7.41
C LYS A 88 -29.07 14.60 -7.15
N PRO A 89 -29.98 15.11 -8.01
CA PRO A 89 -30.66 16.37 -7.74
C PRO A 89 -31.48 16.26 -6.42
N GLY A 90 -31.55 17.35 -5.70
CA GLY A 90 -32.24 17.34 -4.41
C GLY A 90 -32.30 18.72 -3.77
N LEU A 91 -32.60 18.74 -2.48
CA LEU A 91 -32.53 19.94 -1.67
C LEU A 91 -31.18 20.00 -0.94
N CYS A 92 -30.53 21.15 -0.93
CA CYS A 92 -29.31 21.38 -0.15
C CYS A 92 -29.46 22.66 0.68
N TYR A 93 -28.73 22.68 1.81
CA TYR A 93 -28.65 23.86 2.63
C TYR A 93 -27.49 24.74 2.18
N ASN A 94 -27.81 25.98 1.79
CA ASN A 94 -26.82 26.98 1.45
C ASN A 94 -26.43 27.76 2.70
N VAL A 95 -25.19 27.52 3.18
CA VAL A 95 -24.65 28.13 4.40
C VAL A 95 -24.53 29.65 4.26
N SER A 96 -24.18 30.14 3.08
CA SER A 96 -23.95 31.58 2.84
C SER A 96 -25.24 32.40 2.89
N HIS A 97 -26.36 31.82 2.46
CA HIS A 97 -27.66 32.48 2.44
C HIS A 97 -28.61 32.02 3.55
N ASN A 98 -28.20 31.01 4.34
CA ASN A 98 -29.02 30.39 5.39
C ASN A 98 -30.38 29.91 4.84
N THR A 99 -30.40 29.32 3.65
CA THR A 99 -31.61 28.89 2.95
C THR A 99 -31.49 27.45 2.47
N ILE A 100 -32.66 26.80 2.27
CA ILE A 100 -32.74 25.54 1.56
C ILE A 100 -33.01 25.85 0.10
N GLU A 101 -32.14 25.37 -0.76
CA GLU A 101 -32.18 25.60 -2.20
C GLU A 101 -32.26 24.28 -2.98
N ASN A 102 -32.78 24.34 -4.20
CA ASN A 102 -32.70 23.19 -5.11
C ASN A 102 -31.26 22.99 -5.54
N ARG A 103 -30.73 21.79 -5.26
CA ARG A 103 -29.44 21.37 -5.81
C ARG A 103 -29.67 20.79 -7.19
N VAL A 104 -29.08 21.45 -8.18
CA VAL A 104 -28.91 20.89 -9.53
C VAL A 104 -27.89 19.74 -9.44
N GLN A 105 -27.97 18.76 -10.34
CA GLN A 105 -26.93 17.75 -10.45
C GLN A 105 -25.56 18.41 -10.55
N ASP A 106 -24.64 18.00 -9.66
CA ASP A 106 -23.29 18.50 -9.62
C ASP A 106 -22.30 17.34 -9.55
N TRP A 107 -21.05 17.61 -9.93
CA TRP A 107 -19.99 16.63 -9.81
C TRP A 107 -19.49 16.57 -8.38
N VAL A 108 -19.48 15.38 -7.79
CA VAL A 108 -19.02 15.14 -6.42
C VAL A 108 -17.80 14.21 -6.46
N VAL A 109 -16.75 14.64 -5.77
CA VAL A 109 -15.54 13.83 -5.58
C VAL A 109 -15.82 12.80 -4.49
N GLY A 110 -15.67 11.53 -4.83
CA GLY A 110 -15.81 10.41 -3.90
C GLY A 110 -14.59 10.22 -2.99
N ALA A 111 -14.67 9.23 -2.10
CA ALA A 111 -13.52 8.82 -1.32
C ALA A 111 -12.42 8.25 -2.23
N PRO A 112 -11.13 8.37 -1.85
CA PRO A 112 -10.04 7.79 -2.61
C PRO A 112 -10.24 6.29 -2.85
N GLU A 113 -9.98 5.85 -4.07
CA GLU A 113 -10.01 4.44 -4.46
C GLU A 113 -8.60 3.92 -4.76
N ASN A 114 -7.71 4.79 -5.21
CA ASN A 114 -6.29 4.52 -5.42
C ASN A 114 -5.45 5.68 -4.91
N GLY A 115 -4.17 5.42 -4.71
CA GLY A 115 -3.22 6.44 -4.31
C GLY A 115 -1.88 5.86 -3.89
N PHE A 116 -0.94 6.73 -3.55
CA PHE A 116 0.37 6.32 -3.06
C PHE A 116 0.96 7.37 -2.11
N LEU A 117 1.91 6.91 -1.30
CA LEU A 117 2.75 7.74 -0.44
C LEU A 117 4.21 7.64 -0.91
N PHE A 118 4.88 8.76 -1.10
CA PHE A 118 6.28 8.80 -1.49
C PHE A 118 7.10 9.79 -0.65
N PRO A 119 8.27 9.40 -0.14
CA PRO A 119 8.78 8.04 -0.04
C PRO A 119 8.06 7.24 1.05
N ALA A 120 7.98 5.93 0.89
CA ALA A 120 7.52 5.03 1.93
C ALA A 120 8.70 4.33 2.62
N PHE A 121 8.58 4.09 3.93
CA PHE A 121 9.60 3.41 4.72
C PHE A 121 9.03 2.18 5.41
N THR A 122 9.75 1.07 5.30
CA THR A 122 9.37 -0.22 5.91
C THR A 122 9.29 -0.15 7.43
N ASP A 123 10.14 0.67 8.07
CA ASP A 123 10.22 0.79 9.53
C ASP A 123 8.93 1.32 10.19
N ARG A 124 7.99 1.82 9.39
CA ARG A 124 6.75 2.41 9.91
C ARG A 124 5.54 1.51 9.82
N ASN A 125 5.56 0.56 8.90
CA ASN A 125 4.45 -0.37 8.69
C ASN A 125 5.01 -1.68 8.15
N THR A 126 4.54 -2.78 8.71
CA THR A 126 4.85 -4.13 8.24
C THR A 126 4.19 -4.43 6.90
N ASP A 127 3.06 -3.81 6.60
CA ASP A 127 2.40 -3.91 5.29
C ASP A 127 2.77 -2.70 4.41
N ILE A 128 3.91 -2.81 3.76
CA ILE A 128 4.44 -1.76 2.88
C ILE A 128 3.57 -1.56 1.63
N HIS A 129 2.80 -2.56 1.23
CA HIS A 129 1.86 -2.46 0.11
C HIS A 129 0.80 -1.39 0.39
N ASN A 130 0.17 -1.43 1.57
CA ASN A 130 -0.82 -0.42 1.96
C ASN A 130 -0.20 0.97 2.23
N LEU A 131 1.09 1.03 2.54
CA LEU A 131 1.76 2.30 2.79
C LEU A 131 2.23 2.97 1.49
N LEU A 132 2.79 2.17 0.57
CA LEU A 132 3.33 2.68 -0.69
C LEU A 132 2.21 2.95 -1.70
N TYR A 133 1.30 2.02 -1.85
CA TYR A 133 0.23 2.05 -2.83
C TYR A 133 -1.06 1.52 -2.22
N PHE A 134 -2.08 2.36 -2.25
CA PHE A 134 -3.41 2.02 -1.77
C PHE A 134 -4.34 1.74 -2.95
N THR A 135 -5.00 0.60 -2.94
CA THR A 135 -6.15 0.32 -3.81
C THR A 135 -7.31 -0.21 -2.98
N LYS A 136 -8.49 0.34 -3.19
CA LYS A 136 -9.69 -0.04 -2.44
C LYS A 136 -10.18 -1.45 -2.78
N ASN A 137 -10.06 -1.82 -4.05
CA ASN A 137 -10.44 -3.13 -4.57
C ASN A 137 -9.26 -3.73 -5.34
N ALA A 138 -8.98 -5.01 -5.10
CA ALA A 138 -7.94 -5.73 -5.83
C ALA A 138 -8.18 -5.77 -7.36
N GLU A 139 -9.45 -5.73 -7.79
CA GLU A 139 -9.83 -5.67 -9.21
C GLU A 139 -9.46 -4.32 -9.87
N MET A 140 -9.19 -3.29 -9.05
CA MET A 140 -8.75 -1.96 -9.51
C MET A 140 -7.23 -1.79 -9.40
N ASP A 141 -6.52 -2.86 -9.11
CA ASP A 141 -5.06 -2.87 -9.11
C ASP A 141 -4.55 -2.51 -10.51
N GLN A 142 -3.60 -1.59 -10.58
CA GLN A 142 -3.03 -1.08 -11.81
C GLN A 142 -1.51 -1.34 -11.83
N PRO A 143 -1.10 -2.57 -12.18
CA PRO A 143 0.30 -2.95 -12.18
C PRO A 143 1.14 -2.06 -13.10
N ASP A 144 0.60 -1.62 -14.23
CA ASP A 144 1.30 -0.71 -15.14
C ASP A 144 1.57 0.66 -14.51
N PHE A 145 0.63 1.17 -13.72
CA PHE A 145 0.82 2.41 -12.96
C PHE A 145 1.93 2.26 -11.91
N LEU A 146 1.99 1.12 -11.22
CA LEU A 146 3.06 0.84 -10.26
C LEU A 146 4.42 0.72 -10.96
N ASP A 147 4.50 -0.03 -12.03
CA ASP A 147 5.75 -0.30 -12.75
C ASP A 147 6.22 0.95 -13.54
N HIS A 148 5.36 1.53 -14.36
CA HIS A 148 5.73 2.64 -15.23
C HIS A 148 5.80 3.97 -14.50
N PHE A 149 4.81 4.27 -13.64
CA PHE A 149 4.74 5.56 -12.97
C PHE A 149 5.55 5.60 -11.67
N LEU A 150 5.36 4.63 -10.77
CA LEU A 150 6.11 4.60 -9.52
C LEU A 150 7.52 4.00 -9.68
N GLY A 151 7.77 3.28 -10.78
CA GLY A 151 9.04 2.63 -11.06
C GLY A 151 9.39 1.58 -10.01
N CYS A 152 8.38 0.91 -9.46
CA CYS A 152 8.55 -0.11 -8.45
C CYS A 152 7.51 -1.22 -8.62
N GLN A 153 7.85 -2.41 -8.15
CA GLN A 153 6.86 -3.46 -7.93
C GLN A 153 6.40 -3.35 -6.48
N ALA A 154 5.09 -3.24 -6.25
CA ALA A 154 4.58 -3.32 -4.90
C ALA A 154 4.90 -4.70 -4.33
N PRO A 155 5.49 -4.78 -3.14
CA PRO A 155 5.66 -6.06 -2.48
C PRO A 155 4.26 -6.66 -2.25
N LEU A 156 4.16 -7.98 -2.39
CA LEU A 156 2.92 -8.67 -2.09
C LEU A 156 2.50 -8.37 -0.65
N SER A 157 1.25 -8.02 -0.44
CA SER A 157 0.73 -7.84 0.92
C SER A 157 0.90 -9.14 1.73
N ALA A 158 1.01 -9.05 3.04
CA ALA A 158 1.08 -10.22 3.92
C ALA A 158 -0.09 -11.20 3.66
N LYS A 159 -1.26 -10.67 3.34
CA LYS A 159 -2.42 -11.48 2.95
C LYS A 159 -2.19 -12.24 1.63
N SER A 160 -1.70 -11.58 0.60
CA SER A 160 -1.43 -12.20 -0.70
C SER A 160 -0.29 -13.21 -0.62
N GLN A 161 0.77 -12.92 0.16
CA GLN A 161 1.86 -13.86 0.42
C GLN A 161 1.33 -15.14 1.08
N LYS A 162 0.45 -14.99 2.08
CA LYS A 162 -0.21 -16.10 2.76
C LYS A 162 -1.07 -16.92 1.81
N GLU A 163 -1.92 -16.29 1.02
CA GLU A 163 -2.80 -16.96 0.05
C GLU A 163 -1.98 -17.73 -0.99
N THR A 164 -0.89 -17.13 -1.51
CA THR A 164 0.04 -17.80 -2.43
C THR A 164 0.71 -19.00 -1.77
N PHE A 165 1.18 -18.86 -0.53
CA PHE A 165 1.79 -19.96 0.21
C PHE A 165 0.81 -21.10 0.49
N GLN A 166 -0.43 -20.77 0.84
CA GLN A 166 -1.50 -21.76 1.01
C GLN A 166 -1.77 -22.52 -0.29
N SER A 167 -1.90 -21.82 -1.42
CA SER A 167 -2.11 -22.45 -2.73
C SER A 167 -0.96 -23.40 -3.09
N ILE A 168 0.29 -23.00 -2.86
CA ILE A 168 1.47 -23.87 -3.11
C ILE A 168 1.41 -25.13 -2.23
N ILE A 169 1.05 -25.01 -0.95
CA ILE A 169 0.91 -26.14 -0.06
C ILE A 169 -0.21 -27.08 -0.54
N GLU A 170 -1.37 -26.53 -0.87
CA GLU A 170 -2.52 -27.30 -1.37
C GLU A 170 -2.15 -28.07 -2.65
N GLU A 171 -1.53 -27.41 -3.63
CA GLU A 171 -1.08 -28.07 -4.86
C GLU A 171 -0.02 -29.16 -4.62
N THR A 172 0.89 -28.91 -3.67
CA THR A 172 1.99 -29.85 -3.39
C THR A 172 1.54 -31.06 -2.58
N LEU A 173 0.58 -30.87 -1.67
CA LEU A 173 0.14 -31.88 -0.72
C LEU A 173 -1.19 -32.55 -1.11
N ASP A 174 -1.90 -32.09 -2.15
CA ASP A 174 -3.24 -32.54 -2.56
C ASP A 174 -3.35 -34.08 -2.70
N SER A 175 -2.26 -34.75 -3.05
CA SER A 175 -2.21 -36.20 -3.17
C SER A 175 -1.65 -36.97 -1.94
N ALA A 176 -1.08 -36.24 -0.97
CA ALA A 176 -0.28 -36.80 0.12
C ALA A 176 -0.91 -36.62 1.51
N CYS A 177 -1.80 -35.64 1.68
CA CYS A 177 -2.39 -35.29 2.96
C CYS A 177 -3.92 -35.31 2.91
N ASP A 178 -4.54 -35.64 4.03
CA ASP A 178 -5.99 -35.50 4.17
C ASP A 178 -6.40 -34.03 4.41
N PHE A 179 -7.66 -33.74 4.20
CA PHE A 179 -8.21 -32.40 4.38
C PHE A 179 -7.97 -31.81 5.79
N SER A 180 -7.97 -32.69 6.81
CA SER A 180 -7.73 -32.27 8.19
C SER A 180 -6.30 -31.74 8.38
N THR A 181 -5.32 -32.40 7.77
CA THR A 181 -3.91 -31.99 7.80
C THR A 181 -3.72 -30.65 7.10
N VAL A 182 -4.35 -30.44 5.94
CA VAL A 182 -4.29 -29.14 5.21
C VAL A 182 -4.88 -28.03 6.06
N MET A 183 -6.02 -28.22 6.71
CA MET A 183 -6.63 -27.25 7.61
C MET A 183 -5.70 -26.92 8.79
N THR A 184 -5.05 -27.91 9.39
CA THR A 184 -4.10 -27.72 10.49
C THR A 184 -2.87 -26.91 10.04
N ILE A 185 -2.38 -27.13 8.83
CA ILE A 185 -1.29 -26.34 8.24
C ILE A 185 -1.72 -24.87 8.11
N GLN A 186 -2.93 -24.63 7.62
CA GLN A 186 -3.47 -23.25 7.47
C GLN A 186 -3.62 -22.57 8.82
N GLU A 187 -4.11 -23.25 9.85
CA GLU A 187 -4.24 -22.70 11.21
C GLU A 187 -2.88 -22.38 11.82
N ASN A 188 -1.91 -23.28 11.70
CA ASN A 188 -0.55 -23.05 12.21
C ASN A 188 0.17 -21.93 11.47
N LEU A 189 0.00 -21.82 10.16
CA LEU A 189 0.53 -20.72 9.36
C LEU A 189 -0.09 -19.38 9.79
N ASN A 190 -1.41 -19.35 10.00
CA ASN A 190 -2.09 -18.15 10.48
C ASN A 190 -1.55 -17.67 11.82
N THR A 191 -1.40 -18.59 12.77
CA THR A 191 -0.87 -18.31 14.11
C THR A 191 0.54 -17.75 14.01
N MET A 192 1.40 -18.35 13.18
CA MET A 192 2.77 -17.90 12.99
C MET A 192 2.84 -16.50 12.37
N ILE A 193 1.97 -16.21 11.40
CA ILE A 193 1.90 -14.86 10.78
C ILE A 193 1.39 -13.83 11.80
N GLU A 194 0.40 -14.18 12.61
CA GLU A 194 -0.10 -13.29 13.67
C GLU A 194 0.95 -13.01 14.75
N GLU A 195 1.78 -14.00 15.09
CA GLU A 195 2.91 -13.82 16.01
C GLU A 195 4.00 -12.90 15.43
N ARG A 196 4.11 -12.84 14.11
CA ARG A 196 5.08 -12.00 13.36
C ARG A 196 4.45 -10.75 12.75
N LYS A 197 3.32 -10.28 13.27
CA LYS A 197 2.60 -9.12 12.70
C LYS A 197 3.43 -7.84 12.58
N ASP A 198 4.47 -7.72 13.40
CA ASP A 198 5.39 -6.58 13.41
C ASP A 198 6.63 -6.80 12.52
N ASP A 199 6.72 -7.95 11.83
CA ASP A 199 7.78 -8.27 10.88
C ASP A 199 7.39 -7.76 9.48
N PRO A 200 8.24 -7.01 8.77
CA PRO A 200 7.95 -6.56 7.41
C PRO A 200 7.79 -7.72 6.40
N GLU A 201 8.36 -8.88 6.71
CA GLU A 201 8.28 -10.09 5.88
C GLU A 201 7.77 -11.31 6.69
N PRO A 202 6.52 -11.29 7.19
CA PRO A 202 6.03 -12.29 8.14
C PRO A 202 5.93 -13.71 7.55
N VAL A 203 5.96 -13.84 6.23
CA VAL A 203 5.83 -15.12 5.50
C VAL A 203 7.17 -15.65 4.97
N VAL A 204 8.27 -14.93 5.19
CA VAL A 204 9.61 -15.46 4.85
C VAL A 204 9.96 -16.59 5.81
N LEU A 205 10.00 -17.82 5.26
CA LEU A 205 10.28 -19.04 5.99
C LEU A 205 11.54 -19.69 5.42
N ASP A 206 12.46 -20.02 6.30
CA ASP A 206 13.58 -20.88 5.90
C ASP A 206 13.15 -22.37 5.79
N LYS A 207 14.01 -23.19 5.20
CA LYS A 207 13.73 -24.62 5.01
C LYS A 207 13.38 -25.33 6.33
N HIS A 208 14.00 -24.94 7.45
CA HIS A 208 13.75 -25.55 8.76
C HIS A 208 12.40 -25.14 9.33
N GLU A 209 12.02 -23.90 9.13
CA GLU A 209 10.70 -23.39 9.57
C GLU A 209 9.57 -24.04 8.77
N VAL A 210 9.72 -24.19 7.45
CA VAL A 210 8.76 -24.93 6.61
C VAL A 210 8.64 -26.38 7.06
N LYS A 211 9.75 -27.07 7.25
CA LYS A 211 9.75 -28.47 7.75
C LYS A 211 9.07 -28.56 9.11
N ARG A 212 9.36 -27.63 10.02
CA ARG A 212 8.75 -27.60 11.35
C ARG A 212 7.25 -27.34 11.28
N LEU A 213 6.80 -26.41 10.45
CA LEU A 213 5.40 -26.11 10.22
C LEU A 213 4.66 -27.35 9.72
N LEU A 214 5.16 -28.01 8.68
CA LEU A 214 4.54 -29.19 8.10
C LEU A 214 4.55 -30.37 9.08
N ALA A 215 5.64 -30.63 9.77
CA ALA A 215 5.74 -31.70 10.77
C ALA A 215 4.77 -31.49 11.95
N SER A 216 4.67 -30.25 12.46
CA SER A 216 3.74 -29.91 13.54
C SER A 216 2.27 -30.00 13.12
N SER A 217 2.00 -29.94 11.83
CA SER A 217 0.65 -30.09 11.25
C SER A 217 0.28 -31.51 10.89
N GLY A 218 1.17 -32.49 11.15
CA GLY A 218 0.89 -33.91 10.95
C GLY A 218 1.36 -34.52 9.64
N VAL A 219 2.16 -33.75 8.83
CA VAL A 219 2.78 -34.29 7.61
C VAL A 219 3.86 -35.31 7.99
N PRO A 220 3.84 -36.55 7.45
CA PRO A 220 4.84 -37.54 7.76
C PRO A 220 6.26 -37.12 7.37
N ASN A 221 7.24 -37.38 8.22
CA ASN A 221 8.64 -37.01 7.98
C ASN A 221 9.22 -37.59 6.67
N GLU A 222 8.69 -38.69 6.19
CA GLU A 222 9.10 -39.34 4.93
C GLU A 222 8.76 -38.48 3.69
N GLN A 223 7.86 -37.51 3.83
CA GLN A 223 7.44 -36.59 2.77
C GLN A 223 8.12 -35.19 2.90
N LEU A 224 8.94 -35.01 3.94
CA LEU A 224 9.61 -33.71 4.23
C LEU A 224 11.07 -33.66 3.72
N ASP A 225 11.57 -34.68 3.10
CA ASP A 225 12.89 -34.73 2.48
C ASP A 225 12.82 -34.37 1.01
#